data_b2aafc6e340eb488bc59fc84d4452d6a
#
_entry.id   b2aafc6e340eb488bc59fc84d4452d6a
#
_cell.length_a   1.000
_cell.length_b   1.000
_cell.length_c   1.000
_cell.angle_alpha   90.00
_cell.angle_beta   90.00
_cell.angle_gamma   90.00
#
_symmetry.space_group_name_H-M   'P 1'
#
loop_
_entity.id
_entity.type
_entity.pdbx_description
1 polymer ?
#
loop_
_entity_poly.entity_id
_entity_poly.type
_entity_poly.pdbx_seq_one_letter_code
_entity_poly.pdbx_strand_id
1 'polypeptide(L)'
;MAERLRLTVACGDYEIVRALKEGMVKADGLDLVMLTGMGPRERHWRMARKAEFDVCEANVGAYFMERDHGIPLTAIPVFLHRRFRHGFLFVNAAAGIREPKDLIGKKVGAPISSLRPTSGCEAFWRRSTACPTGR
;
A
#
# COMPACT_ATOMS: atom_id res chain seq x y z
N MET A 1 34.94 12.91 11.38
CA MET A 1 33.47 12.94 11.13
C MET A 1 33.03 11.50 10.92
N ALA A 2 32.03 11.01 11.67
CA ALA A 2 31.51 9.67 11.44
C ALA A 2 30.93 9.59 10.03
N GLU A 3 31.24 8.53 9.32
CA GLU A 3 30.68 8.23 7.99
C GLU A 3 29.17 8.04 8.14
N ARG A 4 28.38 8.75 7.32
CA ARG A 4 26.93 8.60 7.33
C ARG A 4 26.52 7.42 6.46
N LEU A 5 25.63 6.57 6.96
CA LEU A 5 25.09 5.48 6.17
C LEU A 5 24.12 6.05 5.13
N ARG A 6 24.43 5.84 3.85
CA ARG A 6 23.58 6.27 2.74
C ARG A 6 22.54 5.20 2.44
N LEU A 7 21.26 5.62 2.42
CA LEU A 7 20.13 4.74 2.16
C LEU A 7 19.21 5.32 1.09
N THR A 8 18.78 4.49 0.16
CA THR A 8 17.75 4.78 -0.82
C THR A 8 16.37 4.48 -0.26
N VAL A 9 15.47 5.48 -0.27
CA VAL A 9 14.11 5.38 0.28
C VAL A 9 13.10 5.62 -0.82
N ALA A 10 12.43 4.57 -1.29
CA ALA A 10 11.39 4.66 -2.32
C ALA A 10 9.99 4.70 -1.69
N CYS A 11 9.29 5.81 -1.86
CA CYS A 11 7.92 5.99 -1.34
C CYS A 11 7.09 6.91 -2.25
N GLY A 12 5.80 7.07 -1.95
CA GLY A 12 4.97 8.07 -2.61
C GLY A 12 5.36 9.49 -2.22
N ASP A 13 5.03 10.45 -3.06
CA ASP A 13 5.22 11.87 -2.78
C ASP A 13 4.10 12.37 -1.84
N TYR A 14 4.25 12.06 -0.57
CA TYR A 14 3.30 12.42 0.48
C TYR A 14 3.77 13.64 1.27
N GLU A 15 2.82 14.46 1.71
CA GLU A 15 3.12 15.62 2.56
C GLU A 15 3.89 15.22 3.84
N ILE A 16 3.59 14.06 4.40
CA ILE A 16 4.25 13.55 5.62
C ILE A 16 5.75 13.28 5.44
N VAL A 17 6.22 13.05 4.22
CA VAL A 17 7.66 12.81 3.94
C VAL A 17 8.36 14.03 3.37
N ARG A 18 7.64 15.12 3.11
CA ARG A 18 8.18 16.31 2.45
C ARG A 18 9.36 16.92 3.19
N ALA A 19 9.29 17.01 4.50
CA ALA A 19 10.37 17.58 5.31
C ALA A 19 11.69 16.78 5.17
N LEU A 20 11.62 15.46 5.06
CA LEU A 20 12.79 14.62 4.80
C LEU A 20 13.28 14.78 3.37
N LYS A 21 12.37 14.80 2.40
CA LYS A 21 12.66 14.95 0.98
C LYS A 21 13.37 16.29 0.66
N GLU A 22 12.91 17.38 1.27
CA GLU A 22 13.46 18.73 1.09
C GLU A 22 14.67 19.01 1.99
N GLY A 23 15.07 18.07 2.84
CA GLY A 23 16.22 18.19 3.75
C GLY A 23 16.00 19.15 4.91
N MET A 24 14.75 19.56 5.19
CA MET A 24 14.40 20.39 6.35
C MET A 24 14.58 19.62 7.66
N VAL A 25 14.38 18.30 7.62
CA VAL A 25 14.68 17.39 8.72
C VAL A 25 15.72 16.38 8.25
N LYS A 26 16.70 16.12 9.08
CA LYS A 26 17.77 15.15 8.80
C LYS A 26 17.76 14.06 9.86
N ALA A 27 17.98 12.83 9.43
CA ALA A 27 18.15 11.70 10.34
C ALA A 27 19.63 11.63 10.77
N ASP A 28 19.88 11.56 12.07
CA ASP A 28 21.24 11.48 12.58
C ASP A 28 21.93 10.18 12.13
N GLY A 29 23.16 10.30 11.63
CA GLY A 29 23.94 9.18 11.12
C GLY A 29 23.51 8.64 9.76
N LEU A 30 22.43 9.19 9.14
CA LEU A 30 21.92 8.73 7.85
C LEU A 30 22.01 9.83 6.77
N ASP A 31 22.24 9.38 5.53
CA ASP A 31 22.09 10.18 4.32
C ASP A 31 20.98 9.54 3.45
N LEU A 32 19.79 10.13 3.47
CA LEU A 32 18.60 9.56 2.83
C LEU A 32 18.43 10.10 1.40
N VAL A 33 18.44 9.21 0.42
CA VAL A 33 18.13 9.52 -0.98
C VAL A 33 16.66 9.20 -1.23
N MET A 34 15.81 10.24 -1.24
CA MET A 34 14.36 10.10 -1.39
C MET A 34 13.96 9.94 -2.86
N LEU A 35 13.38 8.80 -3.20
CA LEU A 35 12.89 8.45 -4.53
C LEU A 35 11.36 8.46 -4.55
N THR A 36 10.75 9.62 -4.82
CA THR A 36 9.29 9.82 -4.73
C THR A 36 8.58 9.90 -6.07
N GLY A 37 9.30 9.90 -7.18
CA GLY A 37 8.74 10.06 -8.54
C GLY A 37 8.11 8.81 -9.15
N MET A 38 8.26 7.64 -8.52
CA MET A 38 7.76 6.37 -9.05
C MET A 38 6.32 6.10 -8.63
N GLY A 39 5.52 5.55 -9.58
CA GLY A 39 4.20 5.03 -9.27
C GLY A 39 4.26 3.81 -8.33
N PRO A 40 3.20 3.55 -7.53
CA PRO A 40 3.22 2.47 -6.54
C PRO A 40 3.43 1.08 -7.17
N ARG A 41 2.87 0.81 -8.34
CA ARG A 41 3.05 -0.48 -9.03
C ARG A 41 4.51 -0.72 -9.42
N GLU A 42 5.16 0.28 -10.01
CA GLU A 42 6.55 0.21 -10.42
C GLU A 42 7.47 0.00 -9.21
N ARG A 43 7.31 0.84 -8.19
CA ARG A 43 8.10 0.81 -6.96
C ARG A 43 8.02 -0.54 -6.28
N HIS A 44 6.81 -1.07 -6.06
CA HIS A 44 6.60 -2.37 -5.43
C HIS A 44 7.19 -3.52 -6.27
N TRP A 45 7.05 -3.47 -7.59
CA TRP A 45 7.63 -4.49 -8.48
C TRP A 45 9.15 -4.49 -8.44
N ARG A 46 9.78 -3.31 -8.50
CA ARG A 46 11.24 -3.16 -8.45
C ARG A 46 11.80 -3.65 -7.13
N MET A 47 11.13 -3.34 -6.01
CA MET A 47 11.53 -3.86 -4.70
C MET A 47 11.39 -5.38 -4.61
N ALA A 48 10.23 -5.92 -4.96
CA ALA A 48 9.95 -7.35 -4.85
C ALA A 48 10.84 -8.22 -5.75
N ARG A 49 11.17 -7.75 -6.97
CA ARG A 49 11.93 -8.53 -7.95
C ARG A 49 13.42 -8.29 -7.94
N LYS A 50 13.86 -7.13 -7.51
CA LYS A 50 15.25 -6.70 -7.64
C LYS A 50 15.89 -6.28 -6.32
N ALA A 51 15.11 -6.14 -5.24
CA ALA A 51 15.55 -5.55 -3.97
C ALA A 51 16.34 -4.24 -4.19
N GLU A 52 15.83 -3.39 -5.09
CA GLU A 52 16.57 -2.26 -5.66
C GLU A 52 16.76 -1.11 -4.67
N PHE A 53 15.95 -1.07 -3.63
CA PHE A 53 15.96 0.01 -2.63
C PHE A 53 16.28 -0.55 -1.24
N ASP A 54 16.97 0.25 -0.43
CA ASP A 54 17.24 -0.11 0.96
C ASP A 54 15.96 -0.05 1.81
N VAL A 55 15.11 0.94 1.53
CA VAL A 55 13.80 1.13 2.17
C VAL A 55 12.74 1.38 1.11
N CYS A 56 11.61 0.70 1.21
CA CYS A 56 10.53 0.87 0.24
C CYS A 56 9.17 0.87 0.92
N GLU A 57 8.31 1.83 0.55
CA GLU A 57 6.89 1.72 0.87
C GLU A 57 6.31 0.49 0.19
N ALA A 58 5.73 -0.40 0.96
CA ALA A 58 5.16 -1.64 0.46
C ALA A 58 3.67 -1.78 0.80
N ASN A 59 3.00 -2.58 0.00
CA ASN A 59 1.66 -3.05 0.28
C ASN A 59 1.72 -4.18 1.31
N VAL A 60 0.92 -4.12 2.39
CA VAL A 60 0.97 -5.12 3.46
C VAL A 60 0.63 -6.53 2.97
N GLY A 61 -0.31 -6.67 2.03
CA GLY A 61 -0.63 -7.98 1.45
C GLY A 61 0.53 -8.55 0.66
N ALA A 62 1.21 -7.71 -0.15
CA ALA A 62 2.40 -8.12 -0.86
C ALA A 62 3.54 -8.47 0.11
N TYR A 63 3.74 -7.68 1.17
CA TYR A 63 4.75 -7.98 2.19
C TYR A 63 4.55 -9.39 2.81
N PHE A 64 3.32 -9.76 3.18
CA PHE A 64 3.06 -11.09 3.72
C PHE A 64 3.32 -12.19 2.69
N MET A 65 2.94 -11.99 1.44
CA MET A 65 3.24 -12.94 0.36
C MET A 65 4.74 -13.12 0.15
N GLU A 66 5.51 -12.03 0.12
CA GLU A 66 6.97 -12.07 -0.05
C GLU A 66 7.65 -12.78 1.13
N ARG A 67 7.18 -12.53 2.36
CA ARG A 67 7.67 -13.22 3.57
C ARG A 67 7.35 -14.71 3.54
N ASP A 68 6.18 -15.11 3.08
CA ASP A 68 5.78 -16.51 2.91
C ASP A 68 6.67 -17.23 1.88
N HIS A 69 7.09 -16.53 0.84
CA HIS A 69 8.07 -17.00 -0.15
C HIS A 69 9.54 -16.94 0.33
N GLY A 70 9.78 -16.63 1.59
CA GLY A 70 11.13 -16.61 2.18
C GLY A 70 11.97 -15.38 1.84
N ILE A 71 11.39 -14.32 1.26
CA ILE A 71 12.13 -13.09 0.96
C ILE A 71 12.45 -12.35 2.26
N PRO A 72 13.73 -11.98 2.53
CA PRO A 72 14.18 -11.42 3.80
C PRO A 72 13.85 -9.94 3.93
N LEU A 73 12.56 -9.59 3.94
CA LEU A 73 12.08 -8.23 4.17
C LEU A 73 11.71 -8.03 5.65
N THR A 74 12.05 -6.86 6.18
CA THR A 74 11.63 -6.43 7.52
C THR A 74 10.71 -5.23 7.41
N ALA A 75 9.52 -5.32 7.99
CA ALA A 75 8.61 -4.18 8.07
C ALA A 75 8.93 -3.32 9.28
N ILE A 76 8.96 -2.00 9.06
CA ILE A 76 9.04 -1.00 10.14
C ILE A 76 7.65 -0.35 10.33
N PRO A 77 7.29 0.10 11.54
CA PRO A 77 5.95 0.60 11.86
C PRO A 77 5.71 2.04 11.36
N VAL A 78 6.01 2.29 10.09
CA VAL A 78 5.81 3.58 9.42
C VAL A 78 4.69 3.48 8.41
N PHE A 79 3.58 4.19 8.65
CA PHE A 79 2.37 4.15 7.83
C PHE A 79 2.21 5.47 7.06
N LEU A 80 2.73 5.51 5.85
CA LEU A 80 2.75 6.72 5.01
C LEU A 80 1.38 7.04 4.39
N HIS A 81 0.64 6.01 3.98
CA HIS A 81 -0.62 6.17 3.25
C HIS A 81 -1.83 5.89 4.14
N ARG A 82 -2.42 6.93 4.69
CA ARG A 82 -3.59 6.86 5.58
C ARG A 82 -4.84 7.37 4.87
N ARG A 83 -5.71 6.46 4.40
CA ARG A 83 -6.99 6.80 3.75
C ARG A 83 -8.10 5.83 4.13
N PHE A 84 -9.30 6.35 4.32
CA PHE A 84 -10.50 5.53 4.41
C PHE A 84 -10.81 4.90 3.06
N ARG A 85 -10.97 3.59 3.01
CA ARG A 85 -11.17 2.84 1.77
C ARG A 85 -12.60 2.87 1.26
N HIS A 86 -13.57 3.25 2.09
CA HIS A 86 -14.98 3.37 1.71
C HIS A 86 -15.20 4.29 0.49
N GLY A 87 -14.47 5.39 0.39
CA GLY A 87 -14.52 6.32 -0.74
C GLY A 87 -13.93 5.79 -2.06
N PHE A 88 -13.42 4.55 -2.09
CA PHE A 88 -12.90 3.90 -3.30
C PHE A 88 -13.83 2.83 -3.87
N LEU A 89 -15.05 2.74 -3.35
CA LEU A 89 -16.09 1.88 -3.86
C LEU A 89 -16.97 2.67 -4.83
N PHE A 90 -16.96 2.27 -6.07
CA PHE A 90 -17.75 2.89 -7.12
C PHE A 90 -18.78 1.91 -7.63
N VAL A 91 -20.00 2.41 -7.86
CA VAL A 91 -21.09 1.62 -8.44
C VAL A 91 -21.62 2.35 -9.67
N ASN A 92 -22.15 1.57 -10.63
CA ASN A 92 -22.90 2.18 -11.73
C ASN A 92 -24.19 2.76 -11.17
N ALA A 93 -24.41 4.06 -11.40
CA ALA A 93 -25.59 4.78 -10.89
C ALA A 93 -26.92 4.15 -11.37
N ALA A 94 -26.92 3.55 -12.56
CA ALA A 94 -28.09 2.88 -13.12
C ALA A 94 -28.33 1.47 -12.57
N ALA A 95 -27.40 0.91 -11.76
CA ALA A 95 -27.50 -0.47 -11.25
C ALA A 95 -28.44 -0.61 -10.03
N GLY A 96 -29.01 0.48 -9.54
CA GLY A 96 -29.95 0.46 -8.40
C GLY A 96 -29.32 0.09 -7.07
N ILE A 97 -27.99 0.17 -6.95
CA ILE A 97 -27.23 -0.15 -5.74
C ILE A 97 -27.19 1.09 -4.84
N ARG A 98 -27.84 1.04 -3.68
CA ARG A 98 -27.94 2.14 -2.71
C ARG A 98 -27.26 1.84 -1.39
N GLU A 99 -27.19 0.56 -1.04
CA GLU A 99 -26.58 0.11 0.22
C GLU A 99 -25.74 -1.17 0.00
N PRO A 100 -24.83 -1.50 0.93
CA PRO A 100 -23.93 -2.64 0.76
C PRO A 100 -24.63 -3.97 0.50
N LYS A 101 -25.80 -4.20 1.09
CA LYS A 101 -26.56 -5.46 0.91
C LYS A 101 -27.06 -5.65 -0.52
N ASP A 102 -27.22 -4.58 -1.30
CA ASP A 102 -27.66 -4.67 -2.70
C ASP A 102 -26.60 -5.31 -3.61
N LEU A 103 -25.40 -5.51 -3.10
CA LEU A 103 -24.29 -6.18 -3.80
C LEU A 103 -24.31 -7.70 -3.64
N ILE A 104 -25.16 -8.24 -2.78
CA ILE A 104 -25.29 -9.69 -2.63
C ILE A 104 -25.68 -10.29 -3.99
N GLY A 105 -24.91 -11.28 -4.47
CA GLY A 105 -25.08 -11.91 -5.76
C GLY A 105 -24.64 -11.08 -6.98
N LYS A 106 -24.12 -9.87 -6.79
CA LYS A 106 -23.57 -9.06 -7.88
C LYS A 106 -22.09 -9.35 -8.13
N LYS A 107 -21.63 -9.11 -9.35
CA LYS A 107 -20.20 -9.20 -9.69
C LYS A 107 -19.50 -7.91 -9.27
N VAL A 108 -18.46 -8.06 -8.45
CA VAL A 108 -17.61 -6.94 -8.00
C VAL A 108 -16.25 -7.07 -8.66
N GLY A 109 -15.85 -6.05 -9.40
CA GLY A 109 -14.54 -5.97 -10.02
C GLY A 109 -13.50 -5.44 -9.05
N ALA A 110 -12.35 -6.11 -8.96
CA ALA A 110 -11.20 -5.63 -8.23
C ALA A 110 -9.94 -5.81 -9.08
N PRO A 111 -9.03 -4.83 -9.13
CA PRO A 111 -7.90 -4.86 -10.05
C PRO A 111 -6.89 -5.97 -9.71
N ILE A 112 -6.62 -6.20 -8.43
CA ILE A 112 -5.70 -7.24 -7.92
C ILE A 112 -6.11 -7.62 -6.50
N SER A 113 -6.27 -8.91 -6.22
CA SER A 113 -6.73 -9.44 -4.92
C SER A 113 -5.73 -9.22 -3.77
N SER A 114 -4.43 -9.19 -4.05
CA SER A 114 -3.38 -8.96 -3.06
C SER A 114 -3.23 -7.49 -2.63
N LEU A 115 -3.89 -6.55 -3.31
CA LEU A 115 -3.81 -5.15 -2.96
C LEU A 115 -4.66 -4.83 -1.73
N ARG A 116 -4.10 -4.05 -0.81
CA ARG A 116 -4.78 -3.58 0.41
C ARG A 116 -6.17 -2.95 0.17
N PRO A 117 -6.40 -2.14 -0.86
CA PRO A 117 -7.73 -1.62 -1.15
C PRO A 117 -8.77 -2.71 -1.30
N THR A 118 -8.44 -3.77 -2.05
CA THR A 118 -9.33 -4.91 -2.26
C THR A 118 -9.59 -5.66 -0.96
N SER A 119 -8.55 -6.00 -0.21
CA SER A 119 -8.68 -6.69 1.09
C SER A 119 -9.49 -5.87 2.09
N GLY A 120 -9.28 -4.56 2.15
CA GLY A 120 -10.06 -3.65 2.99
C GLY A 120 -11.53 -3.58 2.58
N CYS A 121 -11.81 -3.58 1.27
CA CYS A 121 -13.17 -3.64 0.74
C CYS A 121 -13.83 -4.97 1.09
N GLU A 122 -13.16 -6.10 0.90
CA GLU A 122 -13.68 -7.42 1.25
C GLU A 122 -14.04 -7.52 2.74
N ALA A 123 -13.17 -7.04 3.64
CA ALA A 123 -13.45 -7.00 5.07
C ALA A 123 -14.66 -6.12 5.42
N PHE A 124 -14.78 -4.97 4.76
CA PHE A 124 -15.95 -4.09 4.90
C PHE A 124 -17.23 -4.77 4.42
N TRP A 125 -17.18 -5.43 3.25
CA TRP A 125 -18.30 -6.16 2.69
C TRP A 125 -18.80 -7.25 3.63
N ARG A 126 -17.90 -8.08 4.15
CA ARG A 126 -18.25 -9.14 5.10
C ARG A 126 -19.02 -8.61 6.31
N ARG A 127 -18.58 -7.47 6.87
CA ARG A 127 -19.26 -6.84 8.00
C ARG A 127 -20.62 -6.23 7.65
N SER A 128 -20.73 -5.63 6.48
CA SER A 128 -21.92 -4.86 6.09
C SER A 128 -23.03 -5.69 5.46
N THR A 129 -22.69 -6.84 4.87
CA THR A 129 -23.64 -7.68 4.14
C THR A 129 -23.93 -9.02 4.79
N ALA A 130 -23.15 -9.44 5.79
CA ALA A 130 -23.13 -10.81 6.32
C ALA A 130 -23.03 -11.88 5.19
N CYS A 131 -22.37 -11.50 4.07
CA CYS A 131 -22.29 -12.34 2.89
C CYS A 131 -21.34 -13.52 3.16
N PRO A 132 -21.80 -14.79 3.05
CA PRO A 132 -20.91 -15.93 3.12
C PRO A 132 -19.98 -15.90 1.91
N THR A 133 -18.69 -16.09 2.16
CA THR A 133 -17.70 -16.24 1.08
C THR A 133 -17.94 -17.56 0.38
N GLY A 134 -18.57 -17.51 -0.76
CA GLY A 134 -18.45 -18.58 -1.74
C GLY A 134 -16.99 -18.68 -2.20
N ARG A 135 -16.45 -19.89 -2.20
CA ARG A 135 -15.15 -20.21 -2.79
C ARG A 135 -15.15 -19.97 -4.28
#